data_144efbb5d3f347c33ca7181a1d876fa6
#
_entry.id   144efbb5d3f347c33ca7181a1d876fa6
#
_cell.length_a   1.000
_cell.length_b   1.000
_cell.length_c   1.000
_cell.angle_alpha   90.00
_cell.angle_beta   90.00
_cell.angle_gamma   90.00
#
_symmetry.space_group_name_H-M   'P 1'
#
loop_
_entity.id
_entity.type
_entity.pdbx_description
1 polymer ?
#
loop_
_entity_poly.entity_id
_entity_poly.type
_entity_poly.pdbx_seq_one_letter_code
_entity_poly.pdbx_strand_id
1 'polypeptide(L)'
;MSIDEKKKLLALHRLQQAAESLEEAQYLMTGGKSLRSVANRIYYGMFYAVLALLIYEPYTSSKHSGVLAYFNKHFVKSGLFPESLGRALSKAFELRQRGDYREYFELTKDQVEPLLDEAGQFVADVRKYLDEKVGLQEDHLKD
;
A
#
# COMPACT_ATOMS: atom_id res chain seq x y z
N MET A 1 4.82 27.70 -2.75
CA MET A 1 4.33 26.42 -3.24
C MET A 1 2.81 26.35 -3.12
N SER A 2 2.14 26.01 -4.20
CA SER A 2 0.69 25.92 -4.23
C SER A 2 0.20 24.69 -3.45
N ILE A 3 -1.10 24.65 -3.16
CA ILE A 3 -1.70 23.51 -2.50
C ILE A 3 -1.57 22.26 -3.38
N ASP A 4 -1.75 22.42 -4.69
CA ASP A 4 -1.62 21.30 -5.63
C ASP A 4 -0.20 20.74 -5.65
N GLU A 5 0.80 21.60 -5.63
CA GLU A 5 2.19 21.17 -5.57
C GLU A 5 2.49 20.44 -4.27
N LYS A 6 1.97 20.93 -3.14
CA LYS A 6 2.15 20.28 -1.85
C LYS A 6 1.52 18.89 -1.84
N LYS A 7 0.32 18.77 -2.41
CA LYS A 7 -0.36 17.47 -2.49
C LYS A 7 0.43 16.48 -3.33
N LYS A 8 0.97 16.92 -4.47
CA LYS A 8 1.79 16.06 -5.31
C LYS A 8 3.03 15.57 -4.57
N LEU A 9 3.72 16.49 -3.91
CA LEU A 9 4.92 16.13 -3.15
C LEU A 9 4.60 15.12 -2.05
N LEU A 10 3.49 15.32 -1.35
CA LEU A 10 3.09 14.40 -0.29
C LEU A 10 2.71 13.04 -0.87
N ALA A 11 1.98 13.02 -1.99
CA ALA A 11 1.61 11.76 -2.64
C ALA A 11 2.86 10.99 -3.10
N LEU A 12 3.82 11.70 -3.70
CA LEU A 12 5.09 11.09 -4.11
C LEU A 12 5.85 10.54 -2.90
N HIS A 13 5.84 11.27 -1.78
CA HIS A 13 6.48 10.81 -0.56
C HIS A 13 5.84 9.53 -0.05
N ARG A 14 4.50 9.46 -0.04
CA ARG A 14 3.79 8.24 0.38
C ARG A 14 4.08 7.06 -0.53
N LEU A 15 4.14 7.31 -1.85
CA LEU A 15 4.49 6.26 -2.80
C LEU A 15 5.93 5.79 -2.62
N GLN A 16 6.84 6.69 -2.26
CA GLN A 16 8.20 6.31 -1.95
C GLN A 16 8.26 5.45 -0.69
N GLN A 17 7.52 5.81 0.36
CA GLN A 17 7.42 4.99 1.56
C GLN A 17 6.87 3.59 1.21
N ALA A 18 5.89 3.54 0.30
CA ALA A 18 5.35 2.26 -0.16
C ALA A 18 6.43 1.42 -0.83
N ALA A 19 7.18 2.00 -1.76
CA ALA A 19 8.23 1.29 -2.47
C ALA A 19 9.33 0.81 -1.51
N GLU A 20 9.74 1.64 -0.57
CA GLU A 20 10.75 1.28 0.42
C GLU A 20 10.29 0.14 1.32
N SER A 21 9.01 0.16 1.74
CA SER A 21 8.48 -0.91 2.57
C SER A 21 8.47 -2.25 1.84
N LEU A 22 8.11 -2.26 0.55
CA LEU A 22 8.13 -3.49 -0.24
C LEU A 22 9.56 -3.96 -0.52
N GLU A 23 10.49 -3.03 -0.72
CA GLU A 23 11.89 -3.38 -0.88
C GLU A 23 12.43 -4.04 0.39
N GLU A 24 12.07 -3.50 1.56
CA GLU A 24 12.41 -4.10 2.84
C GLU A 24 11.80 -5.49 2.99
N ALA A 25 10.53 -5.65 2.57
CA ALA A 25 9.87 -6.95 2.62
C ALA A 25 10.63 -7.98 1.78
N GLN A 26 11.02 -7.58 0.57
CA GLN A 26 11.77 -8.47 -0.32
C GLN A 26 13.13 -8.85 0.28
N TYR A 27 13.82 -7.88 0.86
CA TYR A 27 15.11 -8.12 1.49
C TYR A 27 14.98 -9.10 2.66
N LEU A 28 13.97 -8.90 3.50
CA LEU A 28 13.73 -9.80 4.63
C LEU A 28 13.35 -11.20 4.19
N MET A 29 12.54 -11.30 3.14
CA MET A 29 12.13 -12.60 2.59
C MET A 29 13.34 -13.35 2.04
N THR A 30 14.14 -12.68 1.23
CA THR A 30 15.34 -13.27 0.62
C THR A 30 16.36 -13.67 1.68
N GLY A 31 16.47 -12.89 2.75
CA GLY A 31 17.39 -13.17 3.86
C GLY A 31 16.88 -14.19 4.86
N GLY A 32 15.72 -14.81 4.61
CA GLY A 32 15.16 -15.83 5.49
C GLY A 32 14.75 -15.30 6.86
N LYS A 33 14.40 -14.03 6.93
CA LYS A 33 14.00 -13.40 8.19
C LYS A 33 12.56 -13.72 8.54
N SER A 34 12.12 -13.29 9.71
CA SER A 34 10.81 -13.58 10.25
C SER A 34 9.69 -13.23 9.25
N LEU A 35 8.81 -14.19 9.00
CA LEU A 35 7.65 -13.97 8.13
C LEU A 35 6.71 -12.91 8.68
N ARG A 36 6.67 -12.76 10.00
CA ARG A 36 5.93 -11.70 10.64
C ARG A 36 6.45 -10.33 10.20
N SER A 37 7.77 -10.16 10.15
CA SER A 37 8.37 -8.90 9.71
C SER A 37 8.09 -8.65 8.23
N VAL A 38 8.16 -9.69 7.41
CA VAL A 38 7.83 -9.59 5.98
C VAL A 38 6.38 -9.16 5.80
N ALA A 39 5.44 -9.82 6.47
CA ALA A 39 4.02 -9.48 6.38
C ALA A 39 3.75 -8.04 6.82
N ASN A 40 4.43 -7.58 7.87
CA ASN A 40 4.32 -6.21 8.34
C ASN A 40 4.73 -5.21 7.25
N ARG A 41 5.87 -5.46 6.61
CA ARG A 41 6.35 -4.55 5.55
C ARG A 41 5.46 -4.60 4.30
N ILE A 42 4.94 -5.75 3.96
CA ILE A 42 3.99 -5.87 2.83
C ILE A 42 2.75 -5.02 3.10
N TYR A 43 2.16 -5.18 4.28
CA TYR A 43 0.96 -4.43 4.62
C TYR A 43 1.22 -2.92 4.57
N TYR A 44 2.31 -2.45 5.18
CA TYR A 44 2.59 -1.02 5.19
C TYR A 44 2.92 -0.48 3.81
N GLY A 45 3.52 -1.29 2.94
CA GLY A 45 3.71 -0.87 1.55
C GLY A 45 2.38 -0.54 0.88
N MET A 46 1.41 -1.43 1.03
CA MET A 46 0.07 -1.22 0.48
C MET A 46 -0.65 -0.06 1.17
N PHE A 47 -0.52 0.02 2.49
CA PHE A 47 -1.18 1.07 3.27
C PHE A 47 -0.68 2.46 2.86
N TYR A 48 0.63 2.64 2.70
CA TYR A 48 1.17 3.93 2.25
C TYR A 48 0.66 4.30 0.85
N ALA A 49 0.50 3.32 -0.03
CA ALA A 49 -0.07 3.58 -1.35
C ALA A 49 -1.52 4.08 -1.23
N VAL A 50 -2.31 3.48 -0.34
CA VAL A 50 -3.67 3.96 -0.09
C VAL A 50 -3.64 5.38 0.48
N LEU A 51 -2.72 5.67 1.39
CA LEU A 51 -2.60 7.03 1.93
C LEU A 51 -2.30 8.05 0.84
N ALA A 52 -1.52 7.66 -0.18
CA ALA A 52 -1.27 8.54 -1.32
C ALA A 52 -2.57 8.88 -2.04
N LEU A 53 -3.45 7.89 -2.23
CA LEU A 53 -4.76 8.14 -2.84
C LEU A 53 -5.60 9.10 -1.99
N LEU A 54 -5.59 8.91 -0.68
CA LEU A 54 -6.44 9.68 0.23
C LEU A 54 -6.04 11.14 0.35
N ILE A 55 -4.85 11.51 -0.09
CA ILE A 55 -4.44 12.92 -0.11
C ILE A 55 -5.42 13.75 -0.96
N TYR A 56 -6.01 13.12 -1.99
CA TYR A 56 -6.92 13.78 -2.91
C TYR A 56 -8.39 13.55 -2.57
N GLU A 57 -8.67 12.97 -1.39
CA GLU A 57 -10.02 12.65 -0.97
C GLU A 57 -10.42 13.45 0.28
N PRO A 58 -11.71 13.70 0.49
CA PRO A 58 -12.18 14.44 1.70
C PRO A 58 -12.24 13.51 2.92
N TYR A 59 -11.18 12.76 3.17
CA TYR A 59 -11.11 11.79 4.26
C TYR A 59 -9.91 12.13 5.14
N THR A 60 -10.13 12.27 6.43
CA THR A 60 -9.10 12.75 7.34
C THR A 60 -8.72 11.79 8.47
N SER A 61 -9.44 10.67 8.64
CA SER A 61 -9.10 9.74 9.71
C SER A 61 -7.82 8.97 9.38
N SER A 62 -7.02 8.69 10.41
CA SER A 62 -5.80 7.90 10.27
C SER A 62 -5.95 6.48 10.80
N LYS A 63 -7.16 6.08 11.23
CA LYS A 63 -7.39 4.73 11.71
C LYS A 63 -7.31 3.75 10.55
N HIS A 64 -6.53 2.68 10.75
CA HIS A 64 -6.32 1.69 9.69
C HIS A 64 -7.64 1.11 9.15
N SER A 65 -8.55 0.70 10.05
CA SER A 65 -9.82 0.13 9.61
C SER A 65 -10.64 1.11 8.77
N GLY A 66 -10.63 2.39 9.15
CA GLY A 66 -11.33 3.42 8.39
C GLY A 66 -10.71 3.66 7.02
N VAL A 67 -9.38 3.66 6.95
CA VAL A 67 -8.65 3.84 5.69
C VAL A 67 -8.98 2.70 4.73
N LEU A 68 -8.96 1.46 5.23
CA LEU A 68 -9.27 0.29 4.41
C LEU A 68 -10.73 0.31 3.94
N ALA A 69 -11.65 0.68 4.82
CA ALA A 69 -13.06 0.77 4.48
C ALA A 69 -13.30 1.84 3.41
N TYR A 70 -12.64 2.99 3.53
CA TYR A 70 -12.75 4.05 2.54
C TYR A 70 -12.24 3.59 1.18
N PHE A 71 -11.08 2.94 1.16
CA PHE A 71 -10.52 2.42 -0.08
C PHE A 71 -11.49 1.44 -0.76
N ASN A 72 -12.02 0.50 -0.01
CA ASN A 72 -12.95 -0.48 -0.58
C ASN A 72 -14.21 0.17 -1.12
N LYS A 73 -14.78 1.11 -0.40
CA LYS A 73 -16.02 1.76 -0.81
C LYS A 73 -15.82 2.67 -2.03
N HIS A 74 -14.80 3.51 -1.99
CA HIS A 74 -14.65 4.56 -2.99
C HIS A 74 -13.74 4.22 -4.16
N PHE A 75 -12.93 3.20 -4.04
CA PHE A 75 -11.99 2.82 -5.10
C PHE A 75 -12.26 1.44 -5.68
N VAL A 76 -12.70 0.49 -4.86
CA VAL A 76 -12.97 -0.87 -5.34
C VAL A 76 -14.43 -1.04 -5.76
N LYS A 77 -15.37 -0.74 -4.87
CA LYS A 77 -16.81 -0.88 -5.20
C LYS A 77 -17.25 0.07 -6.30
N SER A 78 -16.60 1.20 -6.43
CA SER A 78 -16.88 2.16 -7.49
C SER A 78 -16.37 1.68 -8.85
N GLY A 79 -15.54 0.64 -8.89
CA GLY A 79 -14.99 0.11 -10.13
C GLY A 79 -13.69 0.75 -10.59
N LEU A 80 -13.11 1.68 -9.83
CA LEU A 80 -11.84 2.30 -10.20
C LEU A 80 -10.68 1.30 -10.14
N PHE A 81 -10.72 0.38 -9.18
CA PHE A 81 -9.75 -0.72 -9.08
C PHE A 81 -10.49 -2.05 -9.03
N PRO A 82 -9.89 -3.12 -9.53
CA PRO A 82 -10.53 -4.44 -9.51
C PRO A 82 -10.65 -4.98 -8.07
N GLU A 83 -11.61 -5.87 -7.86
CA GLU A 83 -11.86 -6.48 -6.56
C GLU A 83 -10.63 -7.20 -6.01
N SER A 84 -9.78 -7.71 -6.90
CA SER A 84 -8.55 -8.40 -6.49
C SER A 84 -7.64 -7.50 -5.66
N LEU A 85 -7.62 -6.19 -5.92
CA LEU A 85 -6.83 -5.26 -5.13
C LEU A 85 -7.39 -5.13 -3.72
N GLY A 86 -8.70 -5.07 -3.60
CA GLY A 86 -9.33 -5.02 -2.28
C GLY A 86 -9.06 -6.27 -1.48
N ARG A 87 -9.13 -7.43 -2.14
CA ARG A 87 -8.87 -8.72 -1.47
C ARG A 87 -7.41 -8.80 -1.02
N ALA A 88 -6.47 -8.35 -1.86
CA ALA A 88 -5.06 -8.37 -1.51
C ALA A 88 -4.79 -7.50 -0.29
N LEU A 89 -5.36 -6.30 -0.25
CA LEU A 89 -5.20 -5.41 0.91
C LEU A 89 -5.78 -6.01 2.18
N SER A 90 -6.97 -6.60 2.09
CA SER A 90 -7.61 -7.26 3.24
C SER A 90 -6.78 -8.43 3.73
N LYS A 91 -6.21 -9.20 2.81
CA LYS A 91 -5.36 -10.34 3.16
C LYS A 91 -4.07 -9.87 3.85
N ALA A 92 -3.48 -8.80 3.35
CA ALA A 92 -2.27 -8.24 3.95
C ALA A 92 -2.54 -7.77 5.38
N PHE A 93 -3.67 -7.10 5.59
CA PHE A 93 -4.07 -6.65 6.92
C PHE A 93 -4.28 -7.84 7.86
N GLU A 94 -4.96 -8.88 7.38
CA GLU A 94 -5.21 -10.09 8.17
C GLU A 94 -3.90 -10.78 8.58
N LEU A 95 -2.97 -10.95 7.63
CA LEU A 95 -1.71 -11.60 7.93
C LEU A 95 -0.85 -10.78 8.89
N ARG A 96 -0.88 -9.46 8.75
CA ARG A 96 -0.16 -8.59 9.70
C ARG A 96 -0.73 -8.78 11.11
N GLN A 97 -2.05 -8.79 11.25
CA GLN A 97 -2.68 -8.99 12.56
C GLN A 97 -2.35 -10.35 13.16
N ARG A 98 -2.39 -11.41 12.34
CA ARG A 98 -2.03 -12.75 12.80
C ARG A 98 -0.57 -12.81 13.26
N GLY A 99 0.31 -12.11 12.54
CA GLY A 99 1.71 -12.05 12.90
C GLY A 99 1.95 -11.43 14.27
N ASP A 100 1.10 -10.47 14.67
CA ASP A 100 1.20 -9.84 15.99
C ASP A 100 0.78 -10.79 17.11
N TYR A 101 0.04 -11.86 16.81
CA TYR A 101 -0.38 -12.87 17.77
C TYR A 101 0.30 -14.21 17.48
N ARG A 102 1.58 -14.17 17.20
CA ARG A 102 2.35 -15.36 16.80
C ARG A 102 2.35 -16.51 17.81
N GLU A 103 1.97 -16.25 19.05
CA GLU A 103 1.83 -17.28 20.06
C GLU A 103 0.71 -18.26 19.70
N TYR A 104 -0.25 -17.78 18.90
CA TYR A 104 -1.42 -18.58 18.51
C TYR A 104 -1.44 -18.88 17.02
N PHE A 105 -0.72 -18.08 16.21
CA PHE A 105 -0.74 -18.21 14.76
C PHE A 105 0.67 -18.13 14.19
N GLU A 106 1.01 -19.10 13.36
CA GLU A 106 2.25 -19.05 12.62
C GLU A 106 1.96 -18.75 11.17
N LEU A 107 2.70 -17.80 10.62
CA LEU A 107 2.61 -17.48 9.21
C LEU A 107 3.50 -18.43 8.42
N THR A 108 3.04 -18.85 7.25
CA THR A 108 3.81 -19.72 6.38
C THR A 108 4.32 -18.94 5.17
N LYS A 109 5.38 -19.43 4.57
CA LYS A 109 5.92 -18.83 3.37
C LYS A 109 4.90 -18.82 2.25
N ASP A 110 4.10 -19.90 2.14
CA ASP A 110 3.05 -20.00 1.13
C ASP A 110 1.97 -18.93 1.28
N GLN A 111 1.75 -18.44 2.49
CA GLN A 111 0.80 -17.35 2.72
C GLN A 111 1.41 -15.99 2.37
N VAL A 112 2.67 -15.78 2.68
CA VAL A 112 3.31 -14.47 2.63
C VAL A 112 3.94 -14.17 1.28
N GLU A 113 4.62 -15.14 0.68
CA GLU A 113 5.37 -14.92 -0.56
C GLU A 113 4.50 -14.45 -1.73
N PRO A 114 3.36 -15.09 -2.01
CA PRO A 114 2.52 -14.61 -3.12
C PRO A 114 1.98 -13.21 -2.89
N LEU A 115 1.76 -12.85 -1.62
CA LEU A 115 1.24 -11.54 -1.28
C LEU A 115 2.25 -10.43 -1.56
N LEU A 116 3.54 -10.74 -1.49
CA LEU A 116 4.57 -9.75 -1.83
C LEU A 116 4.46 -9.33 -3.30
N ASP A 117 4.24 -10.29 -4.21
CA ASP A 117 4.05 -9.99 -5.62
C ASP A 117 2.76 -9.18 -5.84
N GLU A 118 1.68 -9.57 -5.16
CA GLU A 118 0.41 -8.85 -5.26
C GLU A 118 0.54 -7.42 -4.74
N ALA A 119 1.32 -7.23 -3.67
CA ALA A 119 1.55 -5.89 -3.13
C ALA A 119 2.33 -5.02 -4.10
N GLY A 120 3.31 -5.59 -4.78
CA GLY A 120 4.05 -4.87 -5.82
C GLY A 120 3.13 -4.37 -6.93
N GLN A 121 2.23 -5.24 -7.38
CA GLN A 121 1.25 -4.87 -8.40
C GLN A 121 0.26 -3.83 -7.87
N PHE A 122 -0.17 -3.97 -6.61
CA PHE A 122 -1.05 -3.01 -5.97
C PHE A 122 -0.45 -1.60 -5.99
N VAL A 123 0.80 -1.47 -5.55
CA VAL A 123 1.47 -0.17 -5.51
C VAL A 123 1.66 0.38 -6.92
N ALA A 124 2.01 -0.47 -7.89
CA ALA A 124 2.16 -0.04 -9.27
C ALA A 124 0.83 0.49 -9.84
N ASP A 125 -0.26 -0.19 -9.56
CA ASP A 125 -1.59 0.21 -10.04
C ASP A 125 -2.03 1.53 -9.43
N VAL A 126 -1.76 1.73 -8.13
CA VAL A 126 -2.07 2.99 -7.46
C VAL A 126 -1.25 4.13 -8.05
N ARG A 127 0.05 3.90 -8.26
CA ARG A 127 0.93 4.92 -8.84
C ARG A 127 0.43 5.30 -10.24
N LYS A 128 0.09 4.32 -11.05
CA LYS A 128 -0.40 4.57 -12.40
C LYS A 128 -1.69 5.40 -12.38
N TYR A 129 -2.62 5.03 -11.51
CA TYR A 129 -3.87 5.76 -11.36
C TYR A 129 -3.63 7.23 -10.99
N LEU A 130 -2.79 7.46 -9.99
CA LEU A 130 -2.49 8.81 -9.55
C LEU A 130 -1.75 9.62 -10.62
N ASP A 131 -0.81 8.98 -11.32
CA ASP A 131 -0.09 9.66 -12.38
C ASP A 131 -1.02 10.11 -13.50
N GLU A 132 -1.94 9.24 -13.88
CA GLU A 132 -2.93 9.57 -14.91
C GLU A 132 -3.90 10.65 -14.46
N LYS A 133 -4.26 10.64 -13.17
CA LYS A 133 -5.27 11.56 -12.65
C LYS A 133 -4.71 12.94 -12.32
N VAL A 134 -3.52 13.03 -11.74
CA VAL A 134 -2.97 14.30 -11.25
C VAL A 134 -1.58 14.63 -11.79
N GLY A 135 -1.01 13.78 -12.65
CA GLY A 135 0.28 14.07 -13.25
C GLY A 135 1.41 14.10 -12.24
N LEU A 136 1.64 12.98 -11.55
CA LEU A 136 2.72 12.89 -10.56
C LEU A 136 4.11 12.97 -11.16
N GLN A 137 4.21 12.56 -12.40
CA GLN A 137 5.50 12.53 -13.02
C GLN A 137 5.92 13.91 -13.25
N GLU A 138 6.65 14.30 -12.87
CA GLU A 138 7.18 15.13 -12.82
C GLU A 138 7.65 15.91 -13.75
N ASP A 139 6.93 16.81 -14.09
CA ASP A 139 7.29 18.01 -14.83
C ASP A 139 8.48 18.69 -14.19
N HIS A 140 8.55 18.67 -12.90
CA HIS A 140 9.68 19.26 -12.19
C HIS A 140 10.99 18.50 -12.42
N LEU A 141 10.91 17.25 -12.89
CA LEU A 141 12.10 16.49 -13.21
C LEU A 141 12.67 16.86 -14.56
N LYS A 142 11.94 17.60 -15.35
CA LYS A 142 12.39 18.03 -16.68
C LYS A 142 13.10 19.37 -16.65
N ASP A 143 13.03 20.07 -15.55
CA ASP A 143 13.62 21.40 -15.43
C ASP A 143 15.06 21.36 -14.89
#